data_808ca78a8a1f7a48eca6f039aaaa0032
#
_entry.id   808ca78a8a1f7a48eca6f039aaaa0032
#
_cell.length_a   1.000
_cell.length_b   1.000
_cell.length_c   1.000
_cell.angle_alpha   90.00
_cell.angle_beta   90.00
_cell.angle_gamma   90.00
#
_symmetry.space_group_name_H-M   'P 1'
#
loop_
_entity.id
_entity.type
_entity.pdbx_description
1 polymer ?
#
loop_
_entity_poly.entity_id
_entity_poly.type
_entity_poly.pdbx_seq_one_letter_code
_entity_poly.pdbx_strand_id
1 'polypeptide(L)'
;SIEMPLFYSLNNIQGTLNMLEAARQNGVKKFVYASSSSVYGDEANLPKKEGVEGNLLSPYALTKRCDEEWAKQYTHLYGLDTYGMRYFNVFGRRQDPNGAYAAVLPKFIKQLLNNERPTINGDGKQSRDFTYIENVIEANLKACLAAHEVAGEAFNIAYGGRKYLIDIYYTL
;
A
#
# COMPACT_ATOMS: atom_id res chain seq x y z
N SER A 1 0.94 4.32 -13.84
CA SER A 1 0.99 2.91 -14.26
C SER A 1 0.27 2.67 -15.60
N ILE A 2 -0.77 3.43 -15.89
CA ILE A 2 -1.51 3.30 -17.16
C ILE A 2 -0.60 3.57 -18.36
N GLU A 3 0.22 4.60 -18.29
CA GLU A 3 1.13 4.99 -19.38
C GLU A 3 2.35 4.07 -19.53
N MET A 4 2.75 3.37 -18.46
CA MET A 4 3.97 2.56 -18.42
C MET A 4 3.72 1.18 -17.79
N PRO A 5 2.80 0.36 -18.31
CA PRO A 5 2.41 -0.89 -17.65
C PRO A 5 3.56 -1.92 -17.59
N LEU A 6 4.38 -1.99 -18.63
CA LEU A 6 5.55 -2.88 -18.64
C LEU A 6 6.59 -2.52 -17.57
N PHE A 7 6.84 -1.22 -17.38
CA PHE A 7 7.75 -0.75 -16.34
C PHE A 7 7.25 -1.16 -14.94
N TYR A 8 5.95 -0.99 -14.67
CA TYR A 8 5.37 -1.40 -13.39
C TYR A 8 5.41 -2.92 -13.20
N SER A 9 5.11 -3.68 -14.24
CA SER A 9 5.17 -5.15 -14.20
C SER A 9 6.60 -5.65 -13.91
N LEU A 10 7.58 -5.12 -14.62
CA LEU A 10 8.99 -5.51 -14.44
C LEU A 10 9.50 -5.17 -13.02
N ASN A 11 9.20 -3.96 -12.53
CA ASN A 11 9.70 -3.55 -11.21
C ASN A 11 8.94 -4.21 -10.05
N ASN A 12 7.62 -4.32 -10.14
CA ASN A 12 6.83 -4.84 -9.05
C ASN A 12 6.79 -6.38 -9.09
N ILE A 13 6.27 -6.99 -10.17
CA ILE A 13 6.08 -8.45 -10.22
C ILE A 13 7.43 -9.15 -10.29
N GLN A 14 8.23 -8.83 -11.30
CA GLN A 14 9.53 -9.50 -11.47
C GLN A 14 10.48 -9.15 -10.31
N GLY A 15 10.47 -7.91 -9.83
CA GLY A 15 11.26 -7.50 -8.67
C GLY A 15 10.88 -8.26 -7.41
N THR A 16 9.58 -8.37 -7.10
CA THR A 16 9.11 -9.15 -5.95
C THR A 16 9.47 -10.62 -6.08
N LEU A 17 9.27 -11.23 -7.26
CA LEU A 17 9.61 -12.62 -7.50
C LEU A 17 11.13 -12.88 -7.31
N ASN A 18 11.97 -11.99 -7.81
CA ASN A 18 13.43 -12.08 -7.62
C ASN A 18 13.80 -12.03 -6.13
N MET A 19 13.15 -11.17 -5.34
CA MET A 19 13.41 -11.05 -3.91
C MET A 19 12.89 -12.26 -3.12
N LEU A 20 11.72 -12.81 -3.48
CA LEU A 20 11.18 -14.04 -2.89
C LEU A 20 12.12 -15.22 -3.16
N GLU A 21 12.59 -15.35 -4.39
CA GLU A 21 13.51 -16.43 -4.76
C GLU A 21 14.87 -16.29 -4.07
N ALA A 22 15.41 -15.08 -4.00
CA ALA A 22 16.63 -14.80 -3.26
C ALA A 22 16.47 -15.13 -1.76
N ALA A 23 15.34 -14.74 -1.16
CA ALA A 23 15.04 -15.08 0.24
C ALA A 23 14.98 -16.59 0.47
N ARG A 24 14.28 -17.31 -0.40
CA ARG A 24 14.18 -18.77 -0.36
C ARG A 24 15.56 -19.44 -0.45
N GLN A 25 16.38 -19.07 -1.44
CA GLN A 25 17.71 -19.64 -1.66
C GLN A 25 18.69 -19.40 -0.51
N ASN A 26 18.52 -18.27 0.20
CA ASN A 26 19.36 -17.93 1.34
C ASN A 26 18.77 -18.34 2.70
N GLY A 27 17.73 -19.16 2.71
CA GLY A 27 17.15 -19.71 3.95
C GLY A 27 16.51 -18.66 4.86
N VAL A 28 16.09 -17.51 4.30
CA VAL A 28 15.32 -16.49 5.04
C VAL A 28 14.04 -17.12 5.54
N LYS A 29 13.68 -16.87 6.80
CA LYS A 29 12.51 -17.48 7.42
C LYS A 29 11.25 -16.66 7.23
N LYS A 30 11.36 -15.34 7.19
CA LYS A 30 10.21 -14.44 7.07
C LYS A 30 10.47 -13.34 6.04
N PHE A 31 9.45 -13.04 5.26
CA PHE A 31 9.49 -12.04 4.20
C PHE A 31 8.28 -11.12 4.32
N VAL A 32 8.50 -9.87 4.71
CA VAL A 32 7.46 -8.84 4.78
C VAL A 32 7.55 -7.96 3.54
N TYR A 33 6.42 -7.73 2.88
CA TYR A 33 6.40 -6.97 1.63
C TYR A 33 5.26 -5.95 1.57
N ALA A 34 5.48 -4.89 0.81
CA ALA A 34 4.49 -3.85 0.58
C ALA A 34 3.47 -4.29 -0.48
N SER A 35 2.23 -4.49 -0.07
CA SER A 35 1.06 -4.48 -0.94
C SER A 35 0.39 -3.10 -0.89
N SER A 36 -0.87 -3.01 -1.27
CA SER A 36 -1.58 -1.72 -1.38
C SER A 36 -3.09 -1.89 -1.22
N SER A 37 -3.75 -0.91 -0.64
CA SER A 37 -5.21 -0.82 -0.65
C SER A 37 -5.83 -0.74 -2.05
N SER A 38 -5.03 -0.45 -3.08
CA SER A 38 -5.49 -0.46 -4.48
C SER A 38 -5.96 -1.83 -4.97
N VAL A 39 -5.59 -2.92 -4.30
CA VAL A 39 -6.06 -4.28 -4.61
C VAL A 39 -7.55 -4.47 -4.38
N TYR A 40 -8.18 -3.58 -3.61
CA TYR A 40 -9.64 -3.59 -3.43
C TYR A 40 -10.41 -3.12 -4.68
N GLY A 41 -9.76 -2.38 -5.56
CA GLY A 41 -10.34 -1.95 -6.82
C GLY A 41 -11.67 -1.20 -6.66
N ASP A 42 -12.73 -1.70 -7.31
CA ASP A 42 -14.08 -1.12 -7.28
C ASP A 42 -14.99 -1.65 -6.15
N GLU A 43 -14.46 -2.45 -5.22
CA GLU A 43 -15.24 -2.86 -4.05
C GLU A 43 -15.86 -1.64 -3.35
N ALA A 44 -17.19 -1.59 -3.23
CA ALA A 44 -17.90 -0.41 -2.76
C ALA A 44 -18.05 -0.35 -1.24
N ASN A 45 -18.01 -1.49 -0.55
CA ASN A 45 -18.27 -1.56 0.87
C ASN A 45 -17.12 -0.97 1.71
N LEU A 46 -17.49 -0.35 2.82
CA LEU A 46 -16.57 0.19 3.82
C LEU A 46 -16.96 -0.30 5.21
N PRO A 47 -15.99 -0.58 6.09
CA PRO A 47 -14.55 -0.60 5.83
C PRO A 47 -14.14 -1.73 4.87
N LYS A 48 -13.00 -1.57 4.19
CA LYS A 48 -12.43 -2.63 3.36
C LYS A 48 -12.03 -3.82 4.23
N LYS A 49 -12.38 -5.03 3.79
CA LYS A 49 -12.08 -6.27 4.50
C LYS A 49 -11.26 -7.20 3.62
N GLU A 50 -10.27 -7.85 4.21
CA GLU A 50 -9.48 -8.89 3.53
C GLU A 50 -10.40 -10.04 3.07
N GLY A 51 -10.12 -10.56 1.87
CA GLY A 51 -10.93 -11.60 1.23
C GLY A 51 -12.18 -11.10 0.51
N VAL A 52 -12.44 -9.79 0.51
CA VAL A 52 -13.57 -9.16 -0.20
C VAL A 52 -13.02 -8.06 -1.12
N GLU A 53 -12.37 -8.46 -2.20
CA GLU A 53 -11.80 -7.56 -3.21
C GLU A 53 -12.71 -7.50 -4.44
N GLY A 54 -12.78 -6.31 -5.06
CA GLY A 54 -13.48 -6.08 -6.32
C GLY A 54 -12.58 -6.22 -7.55
N ASN A 55 -13.02 -5.65 -8.67
CA ASN A 55 -12.25 -5.62 -9.90
C ASN A 55 -11.11 -4.60 -9.84
N LEU A 56 -9.95 -4.98 -10.30
CA LEU A 56 -8.77 -4.11 -10.27
C LEU A 56 -8.92 -2.95 -11.26
N LEU A 57 -8.60 -1.74 -10.81
CA LEU A 57 -8.82 -0.51 -11.59
C LEU A 57 -7.55 0.05 -12.26
N SER A 58 -6.40 -0.58 -12.07
CA SER A 58 -5.14 -0.10 -12.66
C SER A 58 -4.11 -1.21 -12.82
N PRO A 59 -3.15 -1.06 -13.78
CA PRO A 59 -2.00 -1.95 -13.86
C PRO A 59 -1.21 -2.05 -12.56
N TYR A 60 -1.06 -0.95 -11.81
CA TYR A 60 -0.42 -0.98 -10.49
C TYR A 60 -1.15 -1.90 -9.51
N ALA A 61 -2.47 -1.79 -9.43
CA ALA A 61 -3.26 -2.66 -8.55
C ALA A 61 -3.08 -4.14 -8.92
N LEU A 62 -3.05 -4.44 -10.22
CA LEU A 62 -2.78 -5.79 -10.72
C LEU A 62 -1.39 -6.27 -10.28
N THR A 63 -0.35 -5.45 -10.41
CA THR A 63 0.98 -5.88 -9.98
C THR A 63 1.01 -6.20 -8.49
N LYS A 64 0.34 -5.41 -7.64
CA LYS A 64 0.27 -5.68 -6.21
C LYS A 64 -0.51 -6.94 -5.87
N ARG A 65 -1.58 -7.22 -6.59
CA ARG A 65 -2.30 -8.49 -6.45
C ARG A 65 -1.44 -9.69 -6.87
N CYS A 66 -0.68 -9.57 -7.96
CA CYS A 66 0.27 -10.60 -8.36
C CYS A 66 1.35 -10.84 -7.28
N ASP A 67 1.85 -9.77 -6.64
CA ASP A 67 2.82 -9.90 -5.54
C ASP A 67 2.24 -10.73 -4.39
N GLU A 68 0.96 -10.49 -4.00
CA GLU A 68 0.28 -11.26 -2.97
C GLU A 68 0.16 -12.75 -3.35
N GLU A 69 -0.25 -13.04 -4.57
CA GLU A 69 -0.42 -14.43 -5.04
C GLU A 69 0.95 -15.16 -5.09
N TRP A 70 2.01 -14.51 -5.59
CA TRP A 70 3.35 -15.09 -5.57
C TRP A 70 3.83 -15.36 -4.15
N ALA A 71 3.70 -14.41 -3.25
CA ALA A 71 4.11 -14.55 -1.85
C ALA A 71 3.38 -15.71 -1.17
N LYS A 72 2.07 -15.83 -1.38
CA LYS A 72 1.24 -16.95 -0.89
C LYS A 72 1.73 -18.31 -1.41
N GLN A 73 2.08 -18.40 -2.70
CA GLN A 73 2.65 -19.63 -3.28
C GLN A 73 4.00 -19.98 -2.66
N TYR A 74 4.86 -18.97 -2.40
CA TYR A 74 6.16 -19.21 -1.74
C TYR A 74 6.01 -19.73 -0.31
N THR A 75 5.01 -19.26 0.42
CA THR A 75 4.68 -19.80 1.75
C THR A 75 4.22 -21.27 1.62
N HIS A 76 3.27 -21.54 0.74
CA HIS A 76 2.67 -22.87 0.61
C HIS A 76 3.65 -23.92 0.07
N LEU A 77 4.43 -23.59 -0.96
CA LEU A 77 5.29 -24.56 -1.66
C LEU A 77 6.67 -24.69 -1.05
N TYR A 78 7.20 -23.61 -0.48
CA TYR A 78 8.60 -23.56 -0.04
C TYR A 78 8.78 -23.28 1.45
N GLY A 79 7.70 -23.06 2.19
CA GLY A 79 7.77 -22.79 3.63
C GLY A 79 8.44 -21.45 3.99
N LEU A 80 8.46 -20.48 3.07
CA LEU A 80 8.88 -19.13 3.37
C LEU A 80 7.69 -18.34 3.94
N ASP A 81 7.73 -17.97 5.21
CA ASP A 81 6.67 -17.20 5.84
C ASP A 81 6.59 -15.80 5.22
N THR A 82 5.54 -15.51 4.46
CA THR A 82 5.35 -14.20 3.82
C THR A 82 4.19 -13.44 4.45
N TYR A 83 4.33 -12.11 4.57
CA TYR A 83 3.32 -11.24 5.17
C TYR A 83 3.16 -9.99 4.31
N GLY A 84 2.00 -9.86 3.66
CA GLY A 84 1.68 -8.71 2.80
C GLY A 84 1.09 -7.55 3.60
N MET A 85 1.58 -6.34 3.37
CA MET A 85 1.08 -5.13 4.03
C MET A 85 0.31 -4.28 3.03
N ARG A 86 -1.03 -4.30 3.07
CA ARG A 86 -1.90 -3.44 2.25
C ARG A 86 -1.95 -2.05 2.87
N TYR A 87 -1.01 -1.19 2.51
CA TYR A 87 -0.96 0.18 3.04
C TYR A 87 -2.10 1.04 2.50
N PHE A 88 -2.72 1.80 3.43
CA PHE A 88 -3.73 2.83 3.14
C PHE A 88 -3.11 4.20 3.32
N ASN A 89 -3.16 5.04 2.30
CA ASN A 89 -2.76 6.45 2.23
C ASN A 89 -1.75 6.89 3.31
N VAL A 90 -0.57 6.29 3.29
CA VAL A 90 0.49 6.56 4.27
C VAL A 90 0.94 8.01 4.17
N PHE A 91 1.12 8.65 5.32
CA PHE A 91 1.68 9.98 5.43
C PHE A 91 2.65 10.10 6.60
N GLY A 92 3.54 11.08 6.56
CA GLY A 92 4.48 11.31 7.65
C GLY A 92 5.63 12.22 7.28
N ARG A 93 6.51 12.42 8.27
CA ARG A 93 7.70 13.26 8.12
C ARG A 93 8.58 12.75 6.98
N ARG A 94 9.24 13.66 6.26
CA ARG A 94 10.15 13.38 5.14
C ARG A 94 9.49 12.81 3.89
N GLN A 95 8.16 12.79 3.80
CA GLN A 95 7.47 12.40 2.57
C GLN A 95 7.71 13.47 1.48
N ASP A 96 8.20 13.06 0.32
CA ASP A 96 8.50 13.97 -0.78
C ASP A 96 7.20 14.55 -1.41
N PRO A 97 7.00 15.88 -1.37
CA PRO A 97 5.85 16.51 -2.00
C PRO A 97 5.97 16.62 -3.54
N ASN A 98 7.15 16.37 -4.12
CA ASN A 98 7.44 16.59 -5.54
C ASN A 98 7.39 15.31 -6.38
N GLY A 99 7.29 14.14 -5.76
CA GLY A 99 7.25 12.87 -6.48
C GLY A 99 6.09 12.81 -7.46
N ALA A 100 6.27 12.13 -8.59
CA ALA A 100 5.22 11.97 -9.62
C ALA A 100 3.89 11.41 -9.05
N TYR A 101 3.97 10.69 -7.94
CA TYR A 101 2.84 10.14 -7.19
C TYR A 101 2.75 10.72 -5.78
N ALA A 102 3.21 11.96 -5.58
CA ALA A 102 3.15 12.60 -4.28
C ALA A 102 1.73 12.61 -3.74
N ALA A 103 1.57 12.12 -2.51
CA ALA A 103 0.29 12.05 -1.82
C ALA A 103 -0.29 13.46 -1.58
N VAL A 104 -1.59 13.54 -1.39
CA VAL A 104 -2.30 14.82 -1.26
C VAL A 104 -1.82 15.64 -0.05
N LEU A 105 -1.55 15.01 1.08
CA LEU A 105 -1.12 15.71 2.30
C LEU A 105 0.21 16.48 2.12
N PRO A 106 1.32 15.86 1.68
CA PRO A 106 2.56 16.63 1.48
C PRO A 106 2.42 17.71 0.41
N LYS A 107 1.58 17.53 -0.61
CA LYS A 107 1.29 18.58 -1.60
C LYS A 107 0.58 19.77 -0.97
N PHE A 108 -0.47 19.52 -0.18
CA PHE A 108 -1.20 20.60 0.51
C PHE A 108 -0.30 21.37 1.46
N ILE A 109 0.47 20.66 2.28
CA ILE A 109 1.43 21.28 3.22
C ILE A 109 2.44 22.15 2.46
N LYS A 110 3.02 21.65 1.37
CA LYS A 110 3.97 22.43 0.56
C LYS A 110 3.35 23.69 -0.01
N GLN A 111 2.15 23.58 -0.58
CA GLN A 111 1.44 24.73 -1.15
C GLN A 111 1.13 25.79 -0.06
N LEU A 112 0.62 25.37 1.09
CA LEU A 112 0.35 26.29 2.21
C LEU A 112 1.62 26.96 2.73
N LEU A 113 2.72 26.23 2.87
CA LEU A 113 4.01 26.82 3.28
C LEU A 113 4.55 27.87 2.27
N ASN A 114 4.18 27.74 1.00
CA ASN A 114 4.52 28.70 -0.05
C ASN A 114 3.50 29.84 -0.17
N ASN A 115 2.51 29.94 0.72
CA ASN A 115 1.35 30.85 0.60
C ASN A 115 0.53 30.63 -0.70
N GLU A 116 0.56 29.41 -1.22
CA GLU A 116 -0.24 29.01 -2.38
C GLU A 116 -1.54 28.31 -1.89
N ARG A 117 -2.63 28.54 -2.63
CA ARG A 117 -3.88 27.83 -2.32
C ARG A 117 -3.78 26.37 -2.78
N PRO A 118 -3.99 25.38 -1.88
CA PRO A 118 -4.01 23.97 -2.28
C PRO A 118 -5.07 23.65 -3.33
N THR A 119 -4.69 22.86 -4.32
CA THR A 119 -5.60 22.45 -5.38
C THR A 119 -6.28 21.14 -5.02
N ILE A 120 -7.61 21.14 -4.95
CA ILE A 120 -8.44 19.97 -4.76
C ILE A 120 -8.93 19.51 -6.15
N ASN A 121 -8.60 18.29 -6.55
CA ASN A 121 -9.15 17.69 -7.76
C ASN A 121 -10.56 17.16 -7.48
N GLY A 122 -11.55 17.63 -8.23
CA GLY A 122 -12.96 17.31 -8.03
C GLY A 122 -13.62 18.14 -6.94
N ASP A 123 -14.64 17.59 -6.30
CA ASP A 123 -15.48 18.30 -5.30
C ASP A 123 -14.95 18.23 -3.87
N GLY A 124 -13.82 17.57 -3.63
CA GLY A 124 -13.23 17.40 -2.31
C GLY A 124 -13.95 16.39 -1.40
N LYS A 125 -15.03 15.76 -1.87
CA LYS A 125 -15.80 14.76 -1.11
C LYS A 125 -15.19 13.35 -1.17
N GLN A 126 -14.07 13.18 -1.85
CA GLN A 126 -13.33 11.93 -1.80
C GLN A 126 -12.81 11.72 -0.38
N SER A 127 -13.16 10.59 0.21
CA SER A 127 -12.66 10.21 1.54
C SER A 127 -11.51 9.23 1.44
N ARG A 128 -10.60 9.31 2.42
CA ARG A 128 -9.45 8.42 2.55
C ARG A 128 -9.25 8.02 4.01
N ASP A 129 -8.69 6.84 4.20
CA ASP A 129 -8.08 6.45 5.46
C ASP A 129 -6.60 6.87 5.40
N PHE A 130 -6.20 7.79 6.26
CA PHE A 130 -4.83 8.27 6.33
C PHE A 130 -4.11 7.59 7.48
N THR A 131 -3.04 6.88 7.15
CA THR A 131 -2.27 6.08 8.10
C THR A 131 -0.92 6.74 8.36
N TYR A 132 -0.65 7.11 9.62
CA TYR A 132 0.62 7.74 9.99
C TYR A 132 1.78 6.74 9.90
N ILE A 133 2.94 7.22 9.45
CA ILE A 133 4.10 6.38 9.16
C ILE A 133 4.56 5.53 10.36
N GLU A 134 4.43 6.01 11.59
CA GLU A 134 4.82 5.24 12.78
C GLU A 134 3.95 3.99 12.96
N ASN A 135 2.66 4.06 12.65
CA ASN A 135 1.77 2.89 12.67
C ASN A 135 2.19 1.86 11.60
N VAL A 136 2.64 2.34 10.44
CA VAL A 136 3.14 1.48 9.36
C VAL A 136 4.44 0.78 9.80
N ILE A 137 5.37 1.51 10.43
CA ILE A 137 6.61 0.94 10.95
C ILE A 137 6.31 -0.13 12.00
N GLU A 138 5.42 0.18 12.95
CA GLU A 138 5.01 -0.77 13.99
C GLU A 138 4.39 -2.04 13.39
N ALA A 139 3.51 -1.89 12.38
CA ALA A 139 2.92 -3.02 11.69
C ALA A 139 3.96 -3.92 11.02
N ASN A 140 4.95 -3.33 10.34
CA ASN A 140 6.06 -4.09 9.74
C ASN A 140 6.89 -4.84 10.79
N LEU A 141 7.21 -4.21 11.91
CA LEU A 141 7.93 -4.86 13.01
C LEU A 141 7.13 -6.02 13.61
N LYS A 142 5.82 -5.83 13.81
CA LYS A 142 4.92 -6.90 14.27
C LYS A 142 4.87 -8.06 13.26
N ALA A 143 4.83 -7.78 11.97
CA ALA A 143 4.85 -8.82 10.93
C ALA A 143 6.14 -9.65 10.96
N CYS A 144 7.29 -9.03 11.26
CA CYS A 144 8.54 -9.77 11.46
C CYS A 144 8.49 -10.77 12.64
N LEU A 145 7.60 -10.53 13.60
CA LEU A 145 7.39 -11.39 14.78
C LEU A 145 6.13 -12.27 14.67
N ALA A 146 5.35 -12.12 13.60
CA ALA A 146 4.08 -12.83 13.44
C ALA A 146 4.26 -14.34 13.41
N ALA A 147 3.23 -15.07 13.83
CA ALA A 147 3.22 -16.52 13.87
C ALA A 147 3.08 -17.13 12.47
N HIS A 148 3.58 -18.34 12.29
CA HIS A 148 3.51 -19.08 11.01
C HIS A 148 2.07 -19.31 10.53
N GLU A 149 1.13 -19.49 11.44
CA GLU A 149 -0.28 -19.81 11.16
C GLU A 149 -0.99 -18.73 10.33
N VAL A 150 -0.46 -17.52 10.30
CA VAL A 150 -0.99 -16.41 9.49
C VAL A 150 -0.07 -16.04 8.32
N ALA A 151 0.94 -16.86 8.03
CA ALA A 151 1.82 -16.64 6.89
C ALA A 151 1.09 -16.91 5.56
N GLY A 152 1.52 -16.22 4.51
CA GLY A 152 0.92 -16.29 3.19
C GLY A 152 -0.27 -15.34 2.99
N GLU A 153 -0.66 -14.59 4.02
CA GLU A 153 -1.80 -13.68 3.96
C GLU A 153 -1.35 -12.21 3.82
N ALA A 154 -2.29 -11.38 3.34
CA ALA A 154 -2.12 -9.93 3.23
C ALA A 154 -3.09 -9.21 4.18
N PHE A 155 -2.56 -8.20 4.91
CA PHE A 155 -3.26 -7.52 5.99
C PHE A 155 -3.44 -6.04 5.70
N ASN A 156 -4.58 -5.49 6.06
CA ASN A 156 -4.84 -4.07 6.01
C ASN A 156 -4.00 -3.31 7.04
N ILE A 157 -3.22 -2.33 6.57
CA ILE A 157 -2.48 -1.42 7.42
C ILE A 157 -3.12 -0.04 7.27
N ALA A 158 -4.10 0.19 8.12
CA ALA A 158 -4.99 1.34 8.11
C ALA A 158 -5.22 1.86 9.53
N TYR A 159 -5.57 3.14 9.65
CA TYR A 159 -5.97 3.71 10.95
C TYR A 159 -7.42 3.32 11.32
N GLY A 160 -8.24 2.96 10.32
CA GLY A 160 -9.67 2.67 10.50
C GLY A 160 -10.55 3.91 10.51
N GLY A 161 -9.98 5.07 10.15
CA GLY A 161 -10.69 6.34 10.08
C GLY A 161 -11.10 6.72 8.65
N ARG A 162 -12.01 7.68 8.54
CA ARG A 162 -12.45 8.23 7.25
C ARG A 162 -12.43 9.75 7.30
N LYS A 163 -11.61 10.38 6.46
CA LYS A 163 -11.54 11.82 6.33
C LYS A 163 -11.80 12.25 4.89
N TYR A 164 -12.62 13.29 4.70
CA TYR A 164 -12.80 13.92 3.40
C TYR A 164 -11.63 14.85 3.10
N LEU A 165 -11.26 15.00 1.83
CA LEU A 165 -10.15 15.89 1.44
C LEU A 165 -10.47 17.35 1.80
N ILE A 166 -11.72 17.75 1.69
CA ILE A 166 -12.14 19.11 2.03
C ILE A 166 -11.97 19.38 3.54
N ASP A 167 -12.22 18.41 4.41
CA ASP A 167 -12.04 18.60 5.86
C ASP A 167 -10.55 18.75 6.21
N ILE A 168 -9.69 17.99 5.54
CA ILE A 168 -8.24 18.11 5.71
C ILE A 168 -7.76 19.49 5.25
N TYR A 169 -8.26 19.97 4.11
CA TYR A 169 -7.94 21.31 3.60
C TYR A 169 -8.23 22.41 4.63
N TYR A 170 -9.35 22.32 5.36
CA TYR A 170 -9.71 23.31 6.40
C TYR A 170 -9.01 23.07 7.75
N THR A 171 -8.37 21.92 7.94
CA THR A 171 -7.66 21.59 9.18
C THR A 171 -6.20 22.06 9.13
N LEU A 172 -5.61 22.14 7.94
CA LEU A 172 -4.25 22.60 7.70
C LEU A 172 -4.14 24.12 7.64
#